data_2f0d78e7558e226f930d66f71774fb66
#
_entry.id   2f0d78e7558e226f930d66f71774fb66
#
_cell.length_a   1.000
_cell.length_b   1.000
_cell.length_c   1.000
_cell.angle_alpha   90.00
_cell.angle_beta   90.00
_cell.angle_gamma   90.00
#
_symmetry.space_group_name_H-M   'P 1'
#
loop_
_entity.id
_entity.type
_entity.pdbx_description
1 polymer ?
#
loop_
_entity_poly.entity_id
_entity_poly.type
_entity_poly.pdbx_seq_one_letter_code
_entity_poly.pdbx_strand_id
1 'polypeptide(L)'
;PVNLRTEYLREPIGLDTKSPRFTWEYKGSEKNFLASRSEIRIGTSPDNLQPYTDNMTLEPHTRYYWNVTVWDQDGDICETSETATFETAKFKSSDWSGKWITDSHDKEFEPAPMFRKAFTLGKEIEEARVYVAAAGYYDLFINGKRVGENYLDPGYTHFDKRILYVTHDVTSLLKPGGNAIATVLGNGWHNVQSKAVWNFETARWRNRPRMLCELRLRYTDGTTEVIATDESWHTATGPYTYNNIYSGDKYDATLEENGWNAEGFDDSKWDPVQVTEAPAPLLAAQQMPGIRITEELQPVSMKKFSDKLYVFSFEKNFAGLSRLKVKGAPGTRITLKHGELLKTDGRLEQGNIRSEERRVG
;
A
#
# COMPACT_ATOMS: atom_id res chain seq x y z
N PRO A 1 -4.98 -30.48 7.04
CA PRO A 1 -4.47 -29.12 7.20
C PRO A 1 -5.09 -28.19 6.16
N VAL A 2 -5.61 -27.03 6.59
CA VAL A 2 -6.25 -26.01 5.75
C VAL A 2 -5.79 -24.63 6.20
N ASN A 3 -6.17 -23.58 5.44
CA ASN A 3 -5.85 -22.20 5.77
C ASN A 3 -4.35 -21.97 6.00
N LEU A 4 -3.54 -22.49 5.08
CA LEU A 4 -2.08 -22.39 5.14
C LEU A 4 -1.64 -20.93 5.08
N ARG A 5 -0.69 -20.54 5.93
CA ARG A 5 -0.16 -19.17 5.98
C ARG A 5 1.35 -19.19 6.13
N THR A 6 1.99 -18.26 5.45
CA THR A 6 3.41 -17.93 5.62
C THR A 6 3.50 -16.55 6.26
N GLU A 7 4.23 -16.41 7.38
CA GLU A 7 4.27 -15.18 8.18
C GLU A 7 2.86 -14.65 8.55
N TYR A 8 1.93 -15.56 8.86
CA TYR A 8 0.52 -15.31 9.15
C TYR A 8 -0.31 -14.72 8.01
N LEU A 9 0.27 -14.59 6.83
CA LEU A 9 -0.39 -14.11 5.61
C LEU A 9 -0.73 -15.27 4.67
N ARG A 10 -1.78 -15.12 3.88
CA ARG A 10 -2.14 -16.05 2.83
C ARG A 10 -1.39 -15.69 1.55
N GLU A 11 -0.61 -16.64 1.01
CA GLU A 11 0.15 -16.51 -0.22
C GLU A 11 0.86 -15.15 -0.38
N PRO A 12 1.64 -14.71 0.65
CA PRO A 12 2.26 -13.40 0.62
C PRO A 12 3.31 -13.30 -0.48
N ILE A 13 3.38 -12.13 -1.09
CA ILE A 13 4.47 -11.74 -1.97
C ILE A 13 5.33 -10.69 -1.29
N GLY A 14 6.64 -10.78 -1.48
CA GLY A 14 7.55 -9.75 -0.99
C GLY A 14 8.05 -9.92 0.44
N LEU A 15 8.17 -11.15 0.95
CA LEU A 15 8.71 -11.42 2.28
C LEU A 15 10.22 -11.13 2.35
N ASP A 16 10.66 -10.48 3.42
CA ASP A 16 12.08 -10.15 3.69
C ASP A 16 12.74 -11.08 4.71
N THR A 17 12.10 -12.20 5.05
CA THR A 17 12.65 -13.19 5.96
C THR A 17 13.25 -14.38 5.22
N LYS A 18 14.41 -14.86 5.71
CA LYS A 18 15.07 -16.08 5.19
C LYS A 18 14.57 -17.36 5.85
N SER A 19 13.85 -17.24 6.97
CA SER A 19 13.32 -18.36 7.74
C SER A 19 11.86 -18.06 8.09
N PRO A 20 10.94 -18.19 7.14
CA PRO A 20 9.54 -17.87 7.36
C PRO A 20 8.87 -18.87 8.30
N ARG A 21 7.92 -18.38 9.06
CA ARG A 21 7.04 -19.20 9.91
C ARG A 21 5.87 -19.68 9.07
N PHE A 22 5.52 -20.96 9.25
CA PHE A 22 4.39 -21.60 8.59
C PHE A 22 3.31 -21.93 9.63
N THR A 23 2.07 -21.65 9.30
CA THR A 23 0.91 -21.98 10.16
C THR A 23 -0.22 -22.54 9.31
N TRP A 24 -1.05 -23.38 9.93
CA TRP A 24 -2.23 -23.97 9.33
C TRP A 24 -3.29 -24.26 10.39
N GLU A 25 -4.47 -24.57 9.95
CA GLU A 25 -5.58 -25.00 10.79
C GLU A 25 -5.95 -26.46 10.47
N TYR A 26 -6.57 -27.12 11.41
CA TYR A 26 -7.15 -28.44 11.19
C TYR A 26 -8.64 -28.30 10.91
N LYS A 27 -9.10 -28.96 9.85
CA LYS A 27 -10.53 -29.09 9.55
C LYS A 27 -10.92 -30.55 9.71
N GLY A 28 -11.74 -30.87 10.68
CA GLY A 28 -12.22 -32.22 10.94
C GLY A 28 -13.35 -32.21 11.95
N SER A 29 -14.08 -33.31 12.05
CA SER A 29 -15.16 -33.53 13.00
C SER A 29 -14.73 -34.34 14.22
N GLU A 30 -13.51 -34.87 14.21
CA GLU A 30 -12.99 -35.72 15.30
C GLU A 30 -12.69 -34.87 16.54
N LYS A 31 -13.27 -35.32 17.68
CA LYS A 31 -12.96 -34.76 18.99
C LYS A 31 -11.67 -35.40 19.52
N ASN A 32 -10.82 -34.59 20.16
CA ASN A 32 -9.54 -35.01 20.74
C ASN A 32 -8.47 -35.41 19.71
N PHE A 33 -8.52 -34.90 18.50
CA PHE A 33 -7.43 -35.04 17.56
C PHE A 33 -6.17 -34.37 18.12
N LEU A 34 -5.06 -35.10 18.15
CA LEU A 34 -3.74 -34.60 18.49
C LEU A 34 -2.77 -34.93 17.34
N ALA A 35 -2.16 -33.90 16.77
CA ALA A 35 -1.08 -34.12 15.84
C ALA A 35 0.17 -34.57 16.60
N SER A 36 0.72 -35.73 16.24
CA SER A 36 1.98 -36.22 16.84
C SER A 36 3.19 -35.68 16.11
N ARG A 37 3.06 -35.38 14.81
CA ARG A 37 4.12 -34.89 13.95
C ARG A 37 3.55 -34.07 12.80
N SER A 38 4.33 -33.11 12.34
CA SER A 38 4.11 -32.43 11.05
C SER A 38 5.42 -32.34 10.27
N GLU A 39 5.35 -32.38 8.96
CA GLU A 39 6.48 -32.20 8.05
C GLU A 39 6.11 -31.21 6.97
N ILE A 40 6.86 -30.11 6.89
CA ILE A 40 6.72 -29.10 5.86
C ILE A 40 7.66 -29.45 4.73
N ARG A 41 7.18 -29.39 3.48
CA ARG A 41 7.97 -29.51 2.29
C ARG A 41 7.90 -28.25 1.46
N ILE A 42 9.01 -27.82 0.89
CA ILE A 42 9.15 -26.56 0.16
C ILE A 42 10.00 -26.77 -1.11
N GLY A 43 9.74 -25.99 -2.14
CA GLY A 43 10.52 -25.98 -3.37
C GLY A 43 10.20 -24.79 -4.26
N THR A 44 10.95 -24.60 -5.31
CA THR A 44 10.69 -23.57 -6.35
C THR A 44 9.77 -24.07 -7.47
N SER A 45 9.36 -25.32 -7.40
CA SER A 45 8.35 -25.94 -8.26
C SER A 45 7.37 -26.76 -7.42
N PRO A 46 6.07 -26.77 -7.73
CA PRO A 46 5.08 -27.55 -6.98
C PRO A 46 5.32 -29.07 -7.12
N ASP A 47 5.98 -29.53 -8.18
CA ASP A 47 6.25 -30.94 -8.47
C ASP A 47 7.53 -31.43 -7.78
N ASN A 48 8.33 -30.58 -7.18
CA ASN A 48 9.60 -30.93 -6.56
C ASN A 48 9.78 -30.24 -5.21
N LEU A 49 9.02 -30.70 -4.21
CA LEU A 49 9.10 -30.21 -2.84
C LEU A 49 10.03 -31.09 -1.98
N GLN A 50 10.95 -30.48 -1.27
CA GLN A 50 11.89 -31.12 -0.35
C GLN A 50 11.55 -30.80 1.11
N PRO A 51 11.88 -31.65 2.10
CA PRO A 51 11.68 -31.35 3.48
C PRO A 51 12.32 -30.01 3.87
N TYR A 52 11.52 -29.12 4.51
CA TYR A 52 12.02 -27.84 5.01
C TYR A 52 12.83 -28.09 6.29
N THR A 53 14.04 -27.55 6.32
CA THR A 53 14.93 -27.64 7.48
C THR A 53 15.47 -26.26 7.82
N ASP A 54 15.87 -26.06 9.07
CA ASP A 54 16.43 -24.76 9.58
C ASP A 54 17.71 -24.33 8.82
N ASN A 55 18.36 -25.26 8.12
CA ASN A 55 19.55 -24.96 7.32
C ASN A 55 19.25 -24.57 5.88
N MET A 56 17.98 -24.59 5.46
CA MET A 56 17.61 -24.21 4.10
C MET A 56 17.78 -22.70 3.94
N THR A 57 18.53 -22.30 2.91
CA THR A 57 18.70 -20.89 2.55
C THR A 57 17.71 -20.55 1.44
N LEU A 58 16.83 -19.59 1.70
CA LEU A 58 15.94 -19.05 0.69
C LEU A 58 16.66 -17.98 -0.13
N GLU A 59 16.40 -17.99 -1.44
CA GLU A 59 16.93 -16.99 -2.38
C GLU A 59 16.00 -15.77 -2.44
N PRO A 60 16.53 -14.54 -2.66
CA PRO A 60 15.70 -13.35 -2.83
C PRO A 60 14.91 -13.40 -4.16
N HIS A 61 13.80 -12.66 -4.21
CA HIS A 61 12.95 -12.54 -5.41
C HIS A 61 12.50 -13.86 -6.00
N THR A 62 12.19 -14.83 -5.13
CA THR A 62 11.91 -16.22 -5.55
C THR A 62 10.54 -16.64 -5.04
N ARG A 63 9.75 -17.25 -5.94
CA ARG A 63 8.49 -17.90 -5.59
C ARG A 63 8.79 -19.30 -5.06
N TYR A 64 8.21 -19.60 -3.90
CA TYR A 64 8.25 -20.91 -3.27
C TYR A 64 6.85 -21.50 -3.18
N TYR A 65 6.81 -22.82 -3.32
CA TYR A 65 5.65 -23.68 -3.12
C TYR A 65 5.88 -24.53 -1.88
N TRP A 66 4.85 -24.76 -1.09
CA TRP A 66 4.97 -25.56 0.10
C TRP A 66 3.67 -26.26 0.48
N ASN A 67 3.79 -27.40 1.13
CA ASN A 67 2.69 -28.09 1.76
C ASN A 67 3.11 -28.64 3.12
N VAL A 68 2.15 -29.17 3.86
CA VAL A 68 2.38 -29.82 5.14
C VAL A 68 1.66 -31.16 5.19
N THR A 69 2.39 -32.19 5.63
CA THR A 69 1.84 -33.51 5.98
C THR A 69 1.75 -33.60 7.50
N VAL A 70 0.64 -34.14 7.99
CA VAL A 70 0.35 -34.28 9.44
C VAL A 70 0.07 -35.72 9.76
N TRP A 71 0.59 -36.18 10.91
CA TRP A 71 0.36 -37.51 11.50
C TRP A 71 -0.44 -37.35 12.76
N ASP A 72 -1.32 -38.30 13.02
CA ASP A 72 -2.11 -38.40 14.25
C ASP A 72 -1.31 -38.97 15.45
N GLN A 73 -1.97 -39.13 16.58
CA GLN A 73 -1.38 -39.68 17.79
C GLN A 73 -0.93 -41.16 17.68
N ASP A 74 -1.46 -41.89 16.71
CA ASP A 74 -1.13 -43.31 16.47
C ASP A 74 0.02 -43.45 15.46
N GLY A 75 0.44 -42.34 14.87
CA GLY A 75 1.54 -42.26 13.89
C GLY A 75 1.11 -42.52 12.47
N ASP A 76 -0.19 -42.55 12.21
CA ASP A 76 -0.73 -42.66 10.87
C ASP A 76 -0.78 -41.29 10.14
N ILE A 77 -0.57 -41.27 8.81
CA ILE A 77 -0.72 -40.06 8.03
C ILE A 77 -2.19 -39.71 7.92
N CYS A 78 -2.56 -38.55 8.49
CA CYS A 78 -3.91 -38.03 8.36
C CYS A 78 -4.17 -37.47 6.97
N GLU A 79 -3.35 -36.48 6.58
CA GLU A 79 -3.52 -35.78 5.31
C GLU A 79 -2.28 -34.94 4.97
N THR A 80 -2.05 -34.76 3.67
CA THR A 80 -1.17 -33.71 3.13
C THR A 80 -2.03 -32.59 2.61
N SER A 81 -1.71 -31.35 2.99
CA SER A 81 -2.44 -30.17 2.53
C SER A 81 -2.35 -29.94 1.02
N GLU A 82 -3.22 -29.09 0.50
CA GLU A 82 -2.99 -28.44 -0.78
C GLU A 82 -1.67 -27.66 -0.76
N THR A 83 -1.12 -27.39 -1.93
CA THR A 83 0.10 -26.60 -2.06
C THR A 83 -0.23 -25.12 -1.99
N ALA A 84 0.42 -24.41 -1.07
CA ALA A 84 0.39 -22.95 -0.94
C ALA A 84 1.67 -22.33 -1.50
N THR A 85 1.66 -21.00 -1.70
CA THR A 85 2.79 -20.26 -2.23
C THR A 85 3.20 -19.11 -1.33
N PHE A 86 4.44 -18.65 -1.47
CA PHE A 86 4.90 -17.35 -1.04
C PHE A 86 6.06 -16.87 -1.91
N GLU A 87 6.32 -15.57 -1.92
CA GLU A 87 7.47 -15.00 -2.61
C GLU A 87 8.35 -14.24 -1.64
N THR A 88 9.67 -14.46 -1.76
CA THR A 88 10.66 -13.65 -1.07
C THR A 88 10.92 -12.35 -1.83
N ALA A 89 11.37 -11.32 -1.11
CA ALA A 89 11.80 -10.06 -1.69
C ALA A 89 13.29 -9.81 -1.44
N LYS A 90 13.59 -8.69 -0.84
CA LYS A 90 14.94 -8.21 -0.54
C LYS A 90 15.28 -8.54 0.90
N PHE A 91 16.46 -9.10 1.14
CA PHE A 91 16.86 -9.53 2.47
C PHE A 91 17.73 -8.50 3.21
N LYS A 92 18.21 -7.48 2.52
CA LYS A 92 19.07 -6.42 3.06
C LYS A 92 18.97 -5.13 2.27
N SER A 93 19.34 -4.02 2.88
CA SER A 93 19.28 -2.69 2.25
C SER A 93 20.12 -2.58 0.98
N SER A 94 21.23 -3.33 0.88
CA SER A 94 22.06 -3.33 -0.34
C SER A 94 21.42 -4.04 -1.54
N ASP A 95 20.29 -4.71 -1.37
CA ASP A 95 19.54 -5.34 -2.46
C ASP A 95 18.65 -4.33 -3.22
N TRP A 96 18.59 -3.10 -2.74
CA TRP A 96 17.90 -1.99 -3.41
C TRP A 96 18.87 -1.24 -4.32
N SER A 97 18.47 -1.03 -5.57
CA SER A 97 19.23 -0.24 -6.56
C SER A 97 18.70 1.19 -6.70
N GLY A 98 17.45 1.43 -6.29
CA GLY A 98 16.81 2.73 -6.34
C GLY A 98 17.33 3.70 -5.29
N LYS A 99 17.04 4.98 -5.53
CA LYS A 99 17.33 6.08 -4.63
C LYS A 99 16.04 6.64 -4.04
N TRP A 100 16.09 7.11 -2.80
CA TRP A 100 14.99 7.88 -2.24
C TRP A 100 14.84 9.19 -2.98
N ILE A 101 13.62 9.51 -3.41
CA ILE A 101 13.30 10.75 -4.11
C ILE A 101 12.21 11.54 -3.39
N THR A 102 12.26 12.86 -3.56
CA THR A 102 11.29 13.83 -3.09
C THR A 102 11.20 14.99 -4.09
N ASP A 103 10.32 15.96 -3.87
CA ASP A 103 10.30 17.22 -4.62
C ASP A 103 11.21 18.27 -3.96
N SER A 104 11.28 19.48 -4.52
CA SER A 104 12.15 20.57 -4.05
C SER A 104 11.59 21.37 -2.87
N HIS A 105 10.37 21.08 -2.44
CA HIS A 105 9.70 21.82 -1.38
C HIS A 105 10.09 21.33 0.01
N ASP A 106 9.90 22.19 0.99
CA ASP A 106 10.09 21.84 2.39
C ASP A 106 8.85 21.14 3.00
N LYS A 107 8.97 20.76 4.26
CA LYS A 107 7.90 20.04 4.97
C LYS A 107 6.65 20.88 5.27
N GLU A 108 6.70 22.19 5.14
CA GLU A 108 5.56 23.08 5.39
C GLU A 108 4.73 23.34 4.13
N PHE A 109 5.26 22.97 2.96
CA PHE A 109 4.53 23.10 1.71
C PHE A 109 3.35 22.13 1.65
N GLU A 110 2.13 22.66 1.52
CA GLU A 110 0.89 21.90 1.69
C GLU A 110 0.56 20.92 0.53
N PRO A 111 0.70 21.29 -0.77
CA PRO A 111 0.29 20.44 -1.87
C PRO A 111 1.04 19.11 -1.90
N ALA A 112 0.32 18.04 -2.21
CA ALA A 112 0.88 16.70 -2.33
C ALA A 112 1.85 16.60 -3.52
N PRO A 113 3.05 16.00 -3.36
CA PRO A 113 3.94 15.77 -4.48
C PRO A 113 3.44 14.61 -5.34
N MET A 114 3.55 14.77 -6.65
CA MET A 114 3.31 13.77 -7.68
C MET A 114 4.65 13.42 -8.32
N PHE A 115 4.83 12.15 -8.68
CA PHE A 115 6.06 11.67 -9.32
C PHE A 115 5.71 10.81 -10.52
N ARG A 116 6.56 10.85 -11.54
CA ARG A 116 6.32 10.11 -12.77
C ARG A 116 7.63 9.74 -13.47
N LYS A 117 7.62 8.57 -14.14
CA LYS A 117 8.64 8.15 -15.09
C LYS A 117 7.99 7.43 -16.26
N ALA A 118 8.29 7.85 -17.48
CA ALA A 118 8.01 7.08 -18.69
C ALA A 118 9.20 6.16 -19.01
N PHE A 119 8.94 4.98 -19.54
CA PHE A 119 9.97 4.00 -19.91
C PHE A 119 9.48 3.08 -21.02
N THR A 120 10.40 2.38 -21.67
CA THR A 120 10.09 1.46 -22.78
C THR A 120 10.62 0.06 -22.47
N LEU A 121 9.78 -0.95 -22.65
CA LEU A 121 10.14 -2.35 -22.47
C LEU A 121 10.27 -3.00 -23.86
N GLY A 122 11.40 -3.65 -24.11
CA GLY A 122 11.73 -4.21 -25.44
C GLY A 122 11.33 -5.67 -25.62
N LYS A 123 10.79 -6.34 -24.56
CA LYS A 123 10.55 -7.79 -24.58
C LYS A 123 9.21 -8.13 -23.95
N GLU A 124 8.74 -9.36 -24.20
CA GLU A 124 7.57 -9.94 -23.53
C GLU A 124 7.86 -10.22 -22.05
N ILE A 125 6.93 -9.78 -21.19
CA ILE A 125 7.04 -9.84 -19.75
C ILE A 125 6.45 -11.16 -19.26
N GLU A 126 7.23 -11.94 -18.54
CA GLU A 126 6.76 -13.15 -17.87
C GLU A 126 6.20 -12.80 -16.48
N GLU A 127 6.93 -11.97 -15.74
CA GLU A 127 6.57 -11.58 -14.38
C GLU A 127 7.09 -10.19 -14.03
N ALA A 128 6.29 -9.42 -13.31
CA ALA A 128 6.71 -8.12 -12.80
C ALA A 128 6.24 -7.90 -11.36
N ARG A 129 7.15 -7.41 -10.51
CA ARG A 129 6.87 -7.01 -9.14
C ARG A 129 7.32 -5.57 -8.93
N VAL A 130 6.47 -4.77 -8.30
CA VAL A 130 6.86 -3.44 -7.83
C VAL A 130 6.96 -3.44 -6.32
N TYR A 131 8.08 -2.93 -5.82
CA TYR A 131 8.39 -2.73 -4.41
C TYR A 131 8.33 -1.23 -4.13
N VAL A 132 7.47 -0.81 -3.21
CA VAL A 132 7.24 0.61 -2.90
C VAL A 132 7.39 0.87 -1.42
N ALA A 133 8.32 1.73 -1.06
CA ALA A 133 8.47 2.28 0.27
C ALA A 133 8.17 3.77 0.24
N ALA A 134 7.40 4.26 1.20
CA ALA A 134 7.13 5.69 1.34
C ALA A 134 7.22 6.14 2.80
N ALA A 135 7.81 7.29 3.01
CA ALA A 135 7.64 8.07 4.23
C ALA A 135 6.47 9.03 3.97
N GLY A 136 5.31 8.62 4.44
CA GLY A 136 3.98 9.10 4.06
C GLY A 136 3.14 7.95 3.52
N TYR A 137 2.07 8.25 2.80
CA TYR A 137 1.26 7.28 2.07
C TYR A 137 1.46 7.43 0.57
N TYR A 138 1.12 6.41 -0.21
CA TYR A 138 1.17 6.50 -1.67
C TYR A 138 -0.10 5.97 -2.33
N ASP A 139 -0.44 6.56 -3.45
CA ASP A 139 -1.24 5.95 -4.51
C ASP A 139 -0.35 5.76 -5.73
N LEU A 140 -0.12 4.50 -6.10
CA LEU A 140 0.74 4.12 -7.22
C LEU A 140 -0.11 3.78 -8.45
N PHE A 141 0.38 4.15 -9.63
CA PHE A 141 -0.26 3.90 -10.91
C PHE A 141 0.73 3.35 -11.92
N ILE A 142 0.27 2.42 -12.75
CA ILE A 142 0.98 1.97 -13.95
C ILE A 142 0.02 2.08 -15.13
N ASN A 143 0.44 2.78 -16.17
CA ASN A 143 -0.34 2.98 -17.40
C ASN A 143 -1.79 3.49 -17.13
N GLY A 144 -1.93 4.43 -16.20
CA GLY A 144 -3.21 5.01 -15.82
C GLY A 144 -4.07 4.18 -14.87
N LYS A 145 -3.64 2.97 -14.51
CA LYS A 145 -4.38 2.09 -13.59
C LYS A 145 -3.74 2.10 -12.21
N ARG A 146 -4.56 2.24 -11.17
CA ARG A 146 -4.11 2.15 -9.78
C ARG A 146 -3.57 0.74 -9.49
N VAL A 147 -2.44 0.68 -8.79
CA VAL A 147 -1.78 -0.56 -8.37
C VAL A 147 -2.33 -1.03 -7.04
N GLY A 148 -2.76 -2.30 -6.99
CA GLY A 148 -3.26 -2.93 -5.77
C GLY A 148 -4.63 -2.43 -5.31
N GLU A 149 -5.12 -3.02 -4.22
CA GLU A 149 -6.42 -2.73 -3.63
C GLU A 149 -6.31 -2.05 -2.25
N ASN A 150 -5.11 -1.92 -1.74
CA ASN A 150 -4.88 -1.35 -0.41
C ASN A 150 -5.03 0.17 -0.41
N TYR A 151 -5.35 0.69 0.76
CA TYR A 151 -5.40 2.11 1.09
C TYR A 151 -4.47 2.38 2.25
N LEU A 152 -3.95 3.60 2.34
CA LEU A 152 -3.09 4.06 3.44
C LEU A 152 -1.83 3.19 3.61
N ASP A 153 -1.25 2.73 2.51
CA ASP A 153 0.04 2.04 2.50
C ASP A 153 1.21 3.03 2.34
N PRO A 154 2.39 2.69 2.89
CA PRO A 154 2.65 1.61 3.83
C PRO A 154 2.14 1.96 5.24
N GLY A 155 1.98 0.93 6.08
CA GLY A 155 1.53 1.09 7.45
C GLY A 155 2.43 2.00 8.29
N TYR A 156 1.84 2.62 9.32
CA TYR A 156 2.54 3.51 10.24
C TYR A 156 3.68 2.80 10.99
N THR A 157 4.81 3.50 11.10
CA THR A 157 5.96 3.12 11.92
C THR A 157 6.56 4.35 12.60
N HIS A 158 7.56 4.14 13.44
CA HIS A 158 8.43 5.22 13.90
C HIS A 158 9.42 5.55 12.77
N PHE A 159 9.10 6.58 11.99
CA PHE A 159 9.70 6.84 10.67
C PHE A 159 11.21 7.15 10.66
N ASP A 160 11.82 7.46 11.80
CA ASP A 160 13.28 7.57 11.92
C ASP A 160 13.96 6.25 12.37
N LYS A 161 13.18 5.18 12.59
CA LYS A 161 13.67 3.86 12.97
C LYS A 161 13.48 2.84 11.87
N ARG A 162 12.29 2.83 11.25
CA ARG A 162 11.90 1.84 10.25
C ARG A 162 10.87 2.42 9.28
N ILE A 163 11.05 2.12 7.99
CA ILE A 163 10.06 2.30 6.94
C ILE A 163 9.62 0.92 6.45
N LEU A 164 8.33 0.79 6.17
CA LEU A 164 7.80 -0.41 5.51
C LEU A 164 7.80 -0.22 4.00
N TYR A 165 7.96 -1.33 3.28
CA TYR A 165 7.67 -1.40 1.86
C TYR A 165 6.57 -2.42 1.58
N VAL A 166 5.82 -2.19 0.52
CA VAL A 166 4.76 -3.08 0.04
C VAL A 166 5.16 -3.61 -1.34
N THR A 167 4.84 -4.87 -1.60
CA THR A 167 5.08 -5.51 -2.89
C THR A 167 3.76 -5.76 -3.59
N HIS A 168 3.70 -5.44 -4.90
CA HIS A 168 2.53 -5.72 -5.73
C HIS A 168 2.94 -6.51 -6.98
N ASP A 169 2.09 -7.46 -7.38
CA ASP A 169 2.14 -8.05 -8.71
C ASP A 169 1.54 -7.06 -9.72
N VAL A 170 2.35 -6.67 -10.69
CA VAL A 170 1.96 -5.68 -11.72
C VAL A 170 2.13 -6.23 -13.13
N THR A 171 2.31 -7.52 -13.26
CA THR A 171 2.55 -8.21 -14.55
C THR A 171 1.49 -7.83 -15.59
N SER A 172 0.22 -7.87 -15.22
CA SER A 172 -0.90 -7.58 -16.13
C SER A 172 -1.09 -6.08 -16.46
N LEU A 173 -0.35 -5.19 -15.80
CA LEU A 173 -0.44 -3.73 -16.01
C LEU A 173 0.59 -3.22 -17.02
N LEU A 174 1.57 -4.03 -17.36
CA LEU A 174 2.69 -3.70 -18.23
C LEU A 174 2.52 -4.33 -19.61
N LYS A 175 3.20 -3.76 -20.59
CA LYS A 175 3.21 -4.24 -21.99
C LYS A 175 4.57 -4.00 -22.63
N PRO A 176 4.95 -4.73 -23.67
CA PRO A 176 6.03 -4.34 -24.55
C PRO A 176 5.75 -2.96 -25.16
N GLY A 177 6.80 -2.16 -25.38
CA GLY A 177 6.67 -0.77 -25.82
C GLY A 177 6.62 0.22 -24.68
N GLY A 178 5.95 1.34 -24.89
CA GLY A 178 5.86 2.45 -23.94
C GLY A 178 5.03 2.12 -22.70
N ASN A 179 5.50 2.55 -21.55
CA ASN A 179 4.84 2.42 -20.24
C ASN A 179 5.10 3.68 -19.41
N ALA A 180 4.30 3.87 -18.38
CA ALA A 180 4.52 4.89 -17.37
C ALA A 180 4.23 4.34 -15.98
N ILE A 181 5.07 4.71 -15.02
CA ILE A 181 4.84 4.54 -13.59
C ILE A 181 4.70 5.91 -12.94
N ALA A 182 3.71 6.08 -12.09
CA ALA A 182 3.40 7.36 -11.47
C ALA A 182 2.84 7.20 -10.07
N THR A 183 3.00 8.19 -9.20
CA THR A 183 2.49 8.15 -7.84
C THR A 183 2.11 9.54 -7.32
N VAL A 184 1.16 9.58 -6.39
CA VAL A 184 0.90 10.72 -5.52
C VAL A 184 1.29 10.32 -4.11
N LEU A 185 2.03 11.16 -3.39
CA LEU A 185 2.36 10.91 -1.98
C LEU A 185 1.51 11.78 -1.06
N GLY A 186 0.86 11.14 -0.09
CA GLY A 186 0.22 11.81 1.03
C GLY A 186 1.15 11.97 2.22
N ASN A 187 0.93 13.01 3.01
CA ASN A 187 1.71 13.30 4.22
C ASN A 187 1.65 12.17 5.27
N GLY A 188 0.48 11.53 5.41
CA GLY A 188 0.26 10.50 6.41
C GLY A 188 0.64 10.94 7.82
N TRP A 189 1.18 10.03 8.62
CA TRP A 189 1.75 10.33 9.94
C TRP A 189 3.21 10.82 9.88
N HIS A 190 3.82 10.80 8.70
CA HIS A 190 5.19 11.24 8.51
C HIS A 190 5.31 12.78 8.52
N ASN A 191 4.39 13.47 7.87
CA ASN A 191 4.39 14.94 7.78
C ASN A 191 3.05 15.53 8.24
N VAL A 192 2.72 15.40 9.51
CA VAL A 192 1.53 16.02 10.07
C VAL A 192 1.73 17.53 10.15
N GLN A 193 0.99 18.30 9.35
CA GLN A 193 1.12 19.74 9.21
C GLN A 193 0.15 20.52 10.12
N SER A 194 -0.81 19.86 10.76
CA SER A 194 -1.72 20.45 11.72
C SER A 194 -1.43 19.96 13.14
N LYS A 195 -1.81 20.76 14.14
CA LYS A 195 -1.67 20.35 15.52
C LYS A 195 -2.54 19.14 15.81
N ALA A 196 -1.93 18.05 16.23
CA ALA A 196 -2.58 16.79 16.55
C ALA A 196 -2.46 16.46 18.05
N VAL A 197 -3.31 15.54 18.53
CA VAL A 197 -3.35 15.16 19.96
C VAL A 197 -2.02 14.60 20.45
N TRP A 198 -1.27 13.93 19.56
CA TRP A 198 0.01 13.26 19.88
C TRP A 198 1.23 14.12 19.55
N ASN A 199 1.06 15.39 19.20
CA ASN A 199 2.12 16.33 18.83
C ASN A 199 3.00 15.82 17.66
N PHE A 200 2.45 15.11 16.71
CA PHE A 200 3.20 14.61 15.53
C PHE A 200 3.68 15.75 14.63
N GLU A 201 3.07 16.92 14.71
CA GLU A 201 3.54 18.13 14.03
C GLU A 201 4.93 18.60 14.51
N THR A 202 5.38 18.12 15.68
CA THR A 202 6.72 18.38 16.25
C THR A 202 7.62 17.16 16.21
N ALA A 203 7.20 16.05 15.58
CA ALA A 203 7.98 14.83 15.52
C ALA A 203 9.33 15.03 14.81
N ARG A 204 10.40 14.44 15.37
CA ARG A 204 11.77 14.59 14.82
C ARG A 204 11.92 14.06 13.40
N TRP A 205 11.14 13.03 13.05
CA TRP A 205 11.14 12.45 11.70
C TRP A 205 10.38 13.29 10.67
N ARG A 206 9.59 14.28 11.08
CA ARG A 206 8.74 15.08 10.20
C ARG A 206 9.56 15.74 9.11
N ASN A 207 9.21 15.43 7.88
CA ASN A 207 9.84 15.95 6.68
C ASN A 207 8.90 15.90 5.49
N ARG A 208 9.29 16.47 4.34
CA ARG A 208 8.57 16.33 3.08
C ARG A 208 8.41 14.85 2.72
N PRO A 209 7.24 14.39 2.24
CA PRO A 209 7.06 13.00 1.79
C PRO A 209 8.10 12.59 0.76
N ARG A 210 8.56 11.36 0.88
CA ARG A 210 9.57 10.77 -0.01
C ARG A 210 9.31 9.31 -0.23
N MET A 211 9.79 8.79 -1.36
CA MET A 211 9.61 7.38 -1.70
C MET A 211 10.86 6.75 -2.27
N LEU A 212 10.87 5.42 -2.21
CA LEU A 212 11.78 4.53 -2.92
C LEU A 212 10.93 3.49 -3.63
N CYS A 213 11.08 3.36 -4.94
CA CYS A 213 10.30 2.43 -5.75
C CYS A 213 11.19 1.65 -6.70
N GLU A 214 10.98 0.35 -6.81
CA GLU A 214 11.64 -0.52 -7.78
C GLU A 214 10.62 -1.42 -8.47
N LEU A 215 10.56 -1.35 -9.77
CA LEU A 215 9.85 -2.29 -10.64
C LEU A 215 10.87 -3.30 -11.18
N ARG A 216 10.76 -4.54 -10.71
CA ARG A 216 11.57 -5.67 -11.17
C ARG A 216 10.78 -6.50 -12.17
N LEU A 217 11.39 -6.73 -13.32
CA LEU A 217 10.82 -7.49 -14.43
C LEU A 217 11.63 -8.76 -14.67
N ARG A 218 10.93 -9.83 -15.01
CA ARG A 218 11.48 -11.03 -15.63
C ARG A 218 10.81 -11.23 -16.98
N TYR A 219 11.62 -11.38 -18.00
CA TYR A 219 11.15 -11.58 -19.36
C TYR A 219 11.05 -13.07 -19.69
N THR A 220 10.28 -13.40 -20.73
CA THR A 220 10.08 -14.79 -21.19
C THR A 220 11.37 -15.49 -21.66
N ASP A 221 12.41 -14.72 -21.99
CA ASP A 221 13.75 -15.24 -22.29
C ASP A 221 14.62 -15.48 -21.03
N GLY A 222 14.05 -15.31 -19.84
CA GLY A 222 14.72 -15.50 -18.55
C GLY A 222 15.58 -14.31 -18.09
N THR A 223 15.76 -13.28 -18.92
CA THR A 223 16.50 -12.07 -18.49
C THR A 223 15.68 -11.21 -17.54
N THR A 224 16.36 -10.40 -16.73
CA THR A 224 15.72 -9.51 -15.76
C THR A 224 16.13 -8.06 -15.99
N GLU A 225 15.22 -7.14 -15.65
CA GLU A 225 15.46 -5.71 -15.68
C GLU A 225 14.88 -5.05 -14.42
N VAL A 226 15.47 -3.95 -13.96
CA VAL A 226 14.97 -3.16 -12.84
C VAL A 226 14.83 -1.70 -13.26
N ILE A 227 13.63 -1.15 -13.08
CA ILE A 227 13.35 0.27 -13.24
C ILE A 227 13.12 0.83 -11.84
N ALA A 228 13.98 1.73 -11.41
CA ALA A 228 13.98 2.23 -10.05
C ALA A 228 13.84 3.76 -10.00
N THR A 229 13.55 4.26 -8.81
CA THR A 229 13.61 5.70 -8.52
C THR A 229 15.04 6.21 -8.59
N ASP A 230 15.24 7.23 -9.37
CA ASP A 230 16.50 7.92 -9.62
C ASP A 230 16.26 9.35 -10.11
N GLU A 231 17.31 10.05 -10.53
CA GLU A 231 17.28 11.42 -11.01
C GLU A 231 16.50 11.61 -12.34
N SER A 232 16.14 10.53 -13.02
CA SER A 232 15.39 10.59 -14.28
C SER A 232 13.85 10.66 -14.09
N TRP A 233 13.40 10.65 -12.85
CA TRP A 233 12.00 10.87 -12.52
C TRP A 233 11.68 12.37 -12.53
N HIS A 234 10.42 12.69 -12.84
CA HIS A 234 9.90 14.04 -12.75
C HIS A 234 8.88 14.19 -11.64
N THR A 235 8.71 15.40 -11.13
CA THR A 235 7.78 15.74 -10.05
C THR A 235 6.97 16.98 -10.37
N ALA A 236 5.74 17.02 -9.89
CA ALA A 236 4.85 18.17 -9.95
C ALA A 236 3.94 18.16 -8.72
N THR A 237 3.12 19.19 -8.57
CA THR A 237 1.96 19.21 -7.70
C THR A 237 0.68 19.14 -8.52
N GLY A 238 -0.42 18.71 -7.91
CA GLY A 238 -1.69 18.51 -8.60
C GLY A 238 -2.89 18.89 -7.75
N PRO A 239 -4.01 18.19 -7.91
CA PRO A 239 -5.29 18.56 -7.33
C PRO A 239 -5.34 18.50 -5.79
N TYR A 240 -4.49 17.71 -5.13
CA TYR A 240 -4.42 17.67 -3.68
C TYR A 240 -3.62 18.86 -3.14
N THR A 241 -4.28 19.99 -2.93
CA THR A 241 -3.67 21.24 -2.46
C THR A 241 -3.37 21.24 -0.96
N TYR A 242 -3.96 20.31 -0.22
CA TYR A 242 -3.68 20.00 1.18
C TYR A 242 -4.08 18.56 1.45
N ASN A 243 -3.30 17.84 2.25
CA ASN A 243 -3.65 16.50 2.71
C ASN A 243 -3.12 16.25 4.12
N ASN A 244 -3.96 15.69 4.96
CA ASN A 244 -3.61 15.41 6.35
C ASN A 244 -4.45 14.27 6.89
N ILE A 245 -3.81 13.28 7.48
CA ILE A 245 -4.49 12.10 8.03
C ILE A 245 -5.51 12.45 9.13
N TYR A 246 -5.34 13.57 9.79
CA TYR A 246 -6.16 13.99 10.92
C TYR A 246 -7.21 15.03 10.57
N SER A 247 -6.89 15.98 9.70
CA SER A 247 -7.77 17.12 9.35
C SER A 247 -8.36 17.03 7.94
N GLY A 248 -8.08 15.96 7.20
CA GLY A 248 -8.66 15.71 5.88
C GLY A 248 -7.89 16.33 4.72
N ASP A 249 -8.52 16.37 3.56
CA ASP A 249 -7.92 16.79 2.30
C ASP A 249 -8.63 17.99 1.70
N LYS A 250 -7.89 18.80 0.95
CA LYS A 250 -8.44 19.80 0.01
C LYS A 250 -8.07 19.37 -1.40
N TYR A 251 -9.10 19.19 -2.22
CA TYR A 251 -8.96 18.76 -3.60
C TYR A 251 -9.52 19.83 -4.55
N ASP A 252 -8.69 20.31 -5.47
CA ASP A 252 -9.07 21.25 -6.51
C ASP A 252 -9.05 20.57 -7.88
N ALA A 253 -10.22 20.21 -8.39
CA ALA A 253 -10.35 19.52 -9.67
C ALA A 253 -9.90 20.36 -10.86
N THR A 254 -9.73 21.67 -10.72
CA THR A 254 -9.20 22.52 -11.80
C THR A 254 -7.72 22.32 -12.07
N LEU A 255 -7.02 21.69 -11.10
CA LEU A 255 -5.59 21.35 -11.18
C LEU A 255 -5.35 19.91 -11.67
N GLU A 256 -6.39 19.19 -12.09
CA GLU A 256 -6.22 17.88 -12.68
C GLU A 256 -5.55 17.96 -14.06
N GLU A 257 -4.47 17.20 -14.23
CA GLU A 257 -3.84 16.97 -15.51
C GLU A 257 -4.25 15.60 -16.05
N ASN A 258 -5.17 15.59 -17.02
CA ASN A 258 -5.69 14.34 -17.57
C ASN A 258 -4.58 13.47 -18.18
N GLY A 259 -4.52 12.20 -17.75
CA GLY A 259 -3.55 11.23 -18.27
C GLY A 259 -2.14 11.36 -17.69
N TRP A 260 -1.91 12.19 -16.68
CA TRP A 260 -0.60 12.40 -16.07
C TRP A 260 0.08 11.09 -15.61
N ASN A 261 -0.71 10.07 -15.27
CA ASN A 261 -0.26 8.76 -14.79
C ASN A 261 -0.25 7.67 -15.89
N ALA A 262 -0.43 8.06 -17.16
CA ALA A 262 -0.49 7.15 -18.30
C ALA A 262 0.68 7.36 -19.27
N GLU A 263 0.87 6.38 -20.16
CA GLU A 263 1.80 6.50 -21.29
C GLU A 263 1.44 7.68 -22.20
N GLY A 264 2.44 8.34 -22.76
CA GLY A 264 2.27 9.41 -23.76
C GLY A 264 1.95 10.78 -23.16
N PHE A 265 1.84 10.91 -21.85
CA PHE A 265 1.73 12.23 -21.23
C PHE A 265 3.04 13.01 -21.36
N ASP A 266 2.94 14.27 -21.74
CA ASP A 266 4.09 15.19 -21.85
C ASP A 266 4.42 15.81 -20.49
N ASP A 267 5.42 15.25 -19.82
CA ASP A 267 5.93 15.73 -18.53
C ASP A 267 7.14 16.67 -18.65
N SER A 268 7.40 17.21 -19.82
CA SER A 268 8.53 18.12 -20.06
C SER A 268 8.49 19.42 -19.25
N LYS A 269 7.33 19.78 -18.71
CA LYS A 269 7.12 20.92 -17.81
C LYS A 269 7.21 20.59 -16.33
N TRP A 270 7.31 19.31 -16.00
CA TRP A 270 7.47 18.89 -14.62
C TRP A 270 8.92 19.12 -14.17
N ASP A 271 9.10 19.37 -12.92
CA ASP A 271 10.42 19.58 -12.32
C ASP A 271 11.20 18.26 -12.18
N PRO A 272 12.54 18.28 -12.20
CA PRO A 272 13.32 17.13 -11.82
C PRO A 272 13.12 16.80 -10.32
N VAL A 273 13.12 15.52 -9.99
CA VAL A 273 13.09 15.09 -8.58
C VAL A 273 14.39 15.43 -7.85
N GLN A 274 14.34 15.50 -6.53
CA GLN A 274 15.51 15.55 -5.67
C GLN A 274 15.79 14.16 -5.10
N VAL A 275 17.01 13.67 -5.30
CA VAL A 275 17.51 12.51 -4.56
C VAL A 275 17.78 12.93 -3.13
N THR A 276 17.37 12.10 -2.19
CA THR A 276 17.46 12.39 -0.76
C THR A 276 17.93 11.15 0.02
N GLU A 277 18.30 11.36 1.26
CA GLU A 277 18.66 10.27 2.16
C GLU A 277 17.45 9.44 2.59
N ALA A 278 17.68 8.19 2.94
CA ALA A 278 16.68 7.33 3.54
C ALA A 278 16.17 7.95 4.86
N PRO A 279 14.84 7.96 5.09
CA PRO A 279 14.29 8.52 6.34
C PRO A 279 14.63 7.68 7.57
N ALA A 280 14.94 6.39 7.38
CA ALA A 280 15.29 5.45 8.45
C ALA A 280 16.38 4.47 8.00
N PRO A 281 17.14 3.90 8.96
CA PRO A 281 18.18 2.91 8.67
C PRO A 281 17.60 1.53 8.29
N LEU A 282 16.36 1.22 8.71
CA LEU A 282 15.73 -0.07 8.45
C LEU A 282 14.57 0.09 7.46
N LEU A 283 14.66 -0.67 6.38
CA LEU A 283 13.60 -0.86 5.40
C LEU A 283 13.14 -2.32 5.50
N ALA A 284 11.86 -2.56 5.79
CA ALA A 284 11.31 -3.88 6.04
C ALA A 284 10.01 -4.12 5.26
N ALA A 285 9.73 -5.37 4.90
CA ALA A 285 8.47 -5.74 4.28
C ALA A 285 7.29 -5.52 5.23
N GLN A 286 6.18 -5.03 4.70
CA GLN A 286 4.93 -4.94 5.44
C GLN A 286 4.34 -6.34 5.62
N GLN A 287 4.32 -6.82 6.84
CA GLN A 287 3.77 -8.14 7.20
C GLN A 287 2.35 -8.07 7.76
N MET A 288 1.78 -6.87 7.91
CA MET A 288 0.39 -6.68 8.32
C MET A 288 -0.53 -6.72 7.09
N PRO A 289 -1.77 -7.21 7.23
CA PRO A 289 -2.76 -7.11 6.16
C PRO A 289 -2.98 -5.65 5.76
N GLY A 290 -3.09 -5.41 4.44
CA GLY A 290 -3.42 -4.08 3.92
C GLY A 290 -4.86 -3.66 4.27
N ILE A 291 -5.08 -2.37 4.43
CA ILE A 291 -6.42 -1.79 4.59
C ILE A 291 -7.13 -1.86 3.25
N ARG A 292 -8.31 -2.49 3.20
CA ARG A 292 -9.08 -2.69 1.96
C ARG A 292 -10.53 -2.32 2.16
N ILE A 293 -11.22 -2.01 1.06
CA ILE A 293 -12.68 -1.91 1.05
C ILE A 293 -13.25 -3.33 1.18
N THR A 294 -13.89 -3.61 2.29
CA THR A 294 -14.54 -4.91 2.55
C THR A 294 -16.05 -4.86 2.31
N GLU A 295 -16.65 -3.68 2.38
CA GLU A 295 -18.08 -3.46 2.23
C GLU A 295 -18.35 -2.05 1.70
N GLU A 296 -19.36 -1.88 0.88
CA GLU A 296 -19.91 -0.56 0.49
C GLU A 296 -21.26 -0.35 1.17
N LEU A 297 -21.33 0.68 2.02
CA LEU A 297 -22.55 1.03 2.75
C LEU A 297 -23.28 2.17 2.05
N GLN A 298 -24.60 2.05 1.98
CA GLN A 298 -25.48 3.14 1.54
C GLN A 298 -26.05 3.88 2.75
N PRO A 299 -26.24 5.20 2.68
CA PRO A 299 -26.93 5.91 3.75
C PRO A 299 -28.38 5.42 3.89
N VAL A 300 -28.81 5.18 5.13
CA VAL A 300 -30.18 4.76 5.44
C VAL A 300 -31.15 5.93 5.49
N SER A 301 -30.65 7.15 5.69
CA SER A 301 -31.48 8.35 5.63
C SER A 301 -30.67 9.59 5.21
N MET A 302 -31.39 10.58 4.69
CA MET A 302 -30.88 11.90 4.37
C MET A 302 -31.82 12.96 4.94
N LYS A 303 -31.27 13.89 5.72
CA LYS A 303 -31.98 15.06 6.23
C LYS A 303 -31.44 16.32 5.58
N LYS A 304 -32.34 17.06 4.90
CA LYS A 304 -32.02 18.38 4.33
C LYS A 304 -32.31 19.45 5.37
N PHE A 305 -31.32 20.28 5.71
CA PHE A 305 -31.46 21.44 6.60
C PHE A 305 -31.59 22.76 5.82
N SER A 306 -30.97 22.81 4.65
CA SER A 306 -31.06 23.94 3.72
C SER A 306 -30.65 23.46 2.31
N ASP A 307 -30.70 24.33 1.31
CA ASP A 307 -30.23 24.01 -0.05
C ASP A 307 -28.73 23.74 -0.13
N LYS A 308 -28.01 24.04 0.95
CA LYS A 308 -26.55 23.88 1.03
C LYS A 308 -26.09 22.95 2.15
N LEU A 309 -27.02 22.36 2.94
CA LEU A 309 -26.67 21.51 4.07
C LEU A 309 -27.53 20.25 4.13
N TYR A 310 -26.87 19.12 4.02
CA TYR A 310 -27.47 17.80 4.08
C TYR A 310 -26.72 16.94 5.09
N VAL A 311 -27.44 16.10 5.83
CA VAL A 311 -26.87 15.10 6.73
C VAL A 311 -27.32 13.73 6.24
N PHE A 312 -26.36 12.86 6.01
CA PHE A 312 -26.55 11.47 5.64
C PHE A 312 -26.24 10.59 6.84
N SER A 313 -27.15 9.70 7.20
CA SER A 313 -26.95 8.75 8.31
C SER A 313 -26.77 7.34 7.78
N PHE A 314 -25.86 6.61 8.40
CA PHE A 314 -25.62 5.19 8.15
C PHE A 314 -26.14 4.36 9.33
N GLU A 315 -26.39 3.07 9.10
CA GLU A 315 -26.98 2.19 10.10
C GLU A 315 -26.07 1.93 11.30
N LYS A 316 -24.75 1.91 11.07
CA LYS A 316 -23.74 1.57 12.07
C LYS A 316 -22.52 2.49 11.96
N ASN A 317 -21.75 2.58 13.05
CA ASN A 317 -20.42 3.17 13.01
C ASN A 317 -19.47 2.25 12.25
N PHE A 318 -18.60 2.85 11.45
CA PHE A 318 -17.59 2.12 10.68
C PHE A 318 -16.36 2.99 10.44
N ALA A 319 -15.22 2.35 10.18
CA ALA A 319 -14.03 2.99 9.63
C ALA A 319 -14.08 2.86 8.11
N GLY A 320 -13.90 3.96 7.38
CA GLY A 320 -14.01 3.91 5.93
C GLY A 320 -13.76 5.25 5.24
N LEU A 321 -13.95 5.22 3.92
CA LEU A 321 -13.83 6.37 3.03
C LEU A 321 -15.20 6.73 2.47
N SER A 322 -15.46 8.01 2.25
CA SER A 322 -16.69 8.46 1.61
C SER A 322 -16.54 8.53 0.10
N ARG A 323 -17.47 7.91 -0.61
CA ARG A 323 -17.63 8.11 -2.05
C ARG A 323 -18.75 9.11 -2.32
N LEU A 324 -18.40 10.26 -2.89
CA LEU A 324 -19.34 11.30 -3.26
C LEU A 324 -19.43 11.41 -4.78
N LYS A 325 -20.65 11.27 -5.33
CA LYS A 325 -20.94 11.54 -6.74
C LYS A 325 -21.77 12.80 -6.83
N VAL A 326 -21.21 13.83 -7.45
CA VAL A 326 -21.84 15.15 -7.54
C VAL A 326 -21.77 15.69 -8.96
N LYS A 327 -22.69 16.63 -9.25
CA LYS A 327 -22.68 17.46 -10.45
C LYS A 327 -22.95 18.90 -10.01
N GLY A 328 -22.07 19.81 -10.37
CA GLY A 328 -22.16 21.22 -10.05
C GLY A 328 -21.59 22.10 -11.14
N ALA A 329 -21.86 23.40 -11.07
CA ALA A 329 -21.19 24.37 -11.93
C ALA A 329 -19.70 24.50 -11.58
N PRO A 330 -18.85 24.94 -12.53
CA PRO A 330 -17.45 25.25 -12.20
C PRO A 330 -17.34 26.21 -11.01
N GLY A 331 -16.38 25.95 -10.12
CA GLY A 331 -16.19 26.72 -8.88
C GLY A 331 -17.12 26.33 -7.72
N THR A 332 -17.98 25.31 -7.88
CA THR A 332 -18.79 24.78 -6.76
C THR A 332 -17.87 24.13 -5.73
N ARG A 333 -17.93 24.62 -4.48
CA ARG A 333 -17.21 24.02 -3.35
C ARG A 333 -18.13 23.07 -2.60
N ILE A 334 -17.62 21.87 -2.31
CA ILE A 334 -18.30 20.84 -1.53
C ILE A 334 -17.41 20.50 -0.33
N THR A 335 -18.00 20.52 0.87
CA THR A 335 -17.31 20.14 2.09
C THR A 335 -17.98 18.90 2.67
N LEU A 336 -17.20 17.83 2.86
CA LEU A 336 -17.59 16.62 3.56
C LEU A 336 -17.09 16.72 5.01
N LYS A 337 -17.98 16.43 5.96
CA LYS A 337 -17.66 16.35 7.37
C LYS A 337 -18.21 15.06 7.95
N HIS A 338 -17.43 14.37 8.74
CA HIS A 338 -17.79 13.09 9.34
C HIS A 338 -18.01 13.26 10.84
N GLY A 339 -18.76 12.37 11.45
CA GLY A 339 -19.00 12.33 12.89
C GLY A 339 -19.86 11.13 13.25
N GLU A 340 -19.78 10.75 14.53
CA GLU A 340 -20.47 9.57 15.08
C GLU A 340 -21.79 9.94 15.76
N LEU A 341 -21.95 11.19 16.19
CA LEU A 341 -23.10 11.65 16.95
C LEU A 341 -23.80 12.81 16.26
N LEU A 342 -25.10 12.92 16.54
CA LEU A 342 -25.94 14.04 16.13
C LEU A 342 -26.28 14.91 17.35
N LYS A 343 -26.37 16.24 17.11
CA LYS A 343 -26.98 17.18 18.04
C LYS A 343 -28.48 16.95 18.17
N THR A 344 -29.11 17.54 19.17
CA THR A 344 -30.57 17.47 19.40
C THR A 344 -31.38 17.98 18.21
N ASP A 345 -30.87 18.89 17.41
CA ASP A 345 -31.50 19.39 16.18
C ASP A 345 -31.28 18.46 14.97
N GLY A 346 -30.44 17.43 15.11
CA GLY A 346 -30.11 16.45 14.08
C GLY A 346 -28.94 16.85 13.19
N ARG A 347 -28.24 17.93 13.48
CA ARG A 347 -26.98 18.28 12.83
C ARG A 347 -25.83 17.44 13.40
N LEU A 348 -24.76 17.30 12.63
CA LEU A 348 -23.59 16.57 13.06
C LEU A 348 -22.93 17.19 14.30
N GLU A 349 -22.69 16.38 15.33
CA GLU A 349 -21.91 16.77 16.49
C GLU A 349 -20.42 16.47 16.22
N GLN A 350 -19.61 17.51 16.21
CA GLN A 350 -18.17 17.40 15.96
C GLN A 350 -17.33 17.71 17.21
N GLY A 351 -17.99 18.01 18.33
CA GLY A 351 -17.32 18.34 19.58
C GLY A 351 -16.50 17.20 20.19
N ASN A 352 -16.90 15.96 19.88
CA ASN A 352 -16.22 14.75 20.33
C ASN A 352 -15.11 14.29 19.36
N ILE A 353 -15.10 14.80 18.14
CA ILE A 353 -14.02 14.55 17.18
C ILE A 353 -12.95 15.62 17.44
N ARG A 354 -11.80 15.20 17.87
CA ARG A 354 -10.66 16.07 18.15
C ARG A 354 -9.92 16.47 16.87
N SER A 355 -10.63 16.75 15.79
CA SER A 355 -10.05 17.27 14.57
C SER A 355 -9.95 18.78 14.61
N GLU A 356 -8.91 19.34 14.05
CA GLU A 356 -8.66 20.78 13.95
C GLU A 356 -9.62 21.53 13.00
N GLU A 357 -10.63 20.88 12.45
CA GLU A 357 -11.70 21.52 11.67
C GLU A 357 -12.40 22.69 12.40
N ARG A 358 -12.12 22.91 13.68
CA ARG A 358 -12.63 24.04 14.46
C ARG A 358 -12.00 25.39 14.11
N ARG A 359 -10.92 25.44 13.30
CA ARG A 359 -10.16 26.68 13.07
C ARG A 359 -10.23 27.23 11.65
N VAL A 360 -11.00 26.65 10.76
CA VAL A 360 -11.29 27.28 9.48
C VAL A 360 -12.67 27.91 9.59
N GLY A 361 -12.70 29.05 10.26
CA GLY A 361 -13.80 30.00 10.22
C GLY A 361 -13.74 30.84 8.95
#